data_6c05182d6697d5c9d8fff42715eef451
#
_entry.id   6c05182d6697d5c9d8fff42715eef451
#
_cell.length_a   1.000
_cell.length_b   1.000
_cell.length_c   1.000
_cell.angle_alpha   90.00
_cell.angle_beta   90.00
_cell.angle_gamma   90.00
#
_symmetry.space_group_name_H-M   'P 1'
#
loop_
_entity.id
_entity.type
_entity.pdbx_description
1 polymer ?
#
loop_
_entity_poly.entity_id
_entity_poly.type
_entity_poly.pdbx_seq_one_letter_code
_entity_poly.pdbx_strand_id
1 'polypeptide(L)'
;MILLAELQNATVDAALLQDYLSNNFEQVYDFFTHQKHAELLASRDKLNRYIQLNRNVILKLNITDKTNLAFISLLLDISEELGLLAPFQFLFDHLKGKDYNIGERLKAASLYLIGVRTVDDYLSRYEAIYNHLQLSSETEEDNTDKVLMTMVNYYAQVIHNFGEFNAEKVFELKAKIEKSISDFEFSFLHCKIIEDVLKVDFKDFRSAYAKIHALLDSFLGRDVVKPAYKKEFLLETGTEYCDLIARVEPDFKSIRKISVNKYQLIKADAIFNSLGRGVTILTNECQLYAYMNSYGIMHYEKLIEAFKTLPKSFFAKEANIIDWGCGQAMASMTYFDFLGQIGTKQKIKKLTLIEPSEVSLKRASLHIRVFNPAADIHTINKDLDALINSDFINNNIYTHIHLFSNILDIDGFSLTTLLKLIECNFSGENYFICVSPYINDTRTSRLDAFVNFFCKKKDFLSFEKVDNRSGQWKSNWTRVVRVFKAKL
;
A
#
# COMPACT_ATOMS: atom_id res chain seq x y z
N MET A 1 -13.36 17.17 -9.86
CA MET A 1 -14.79 17.56 -10.17
C MET A 1 -15.41 16.73 -11.29
N ILE A 2 -14.70 16.41 -12.36
CA ILE A 2 -15.20 15.59 -13.48
C ILE A 2 -15.59 14.18 -12.98
N LEU A 3 -14.75 13.52 -12.24
CA LEU A 3 -14.99 12.16 -11.74
C LEU A 3 -16.24 12.04 -10.86
N LEU A 4 -16.49 13.01 -9.96
CA LEU A 4 -17.69 12.97 -9.13
C LEU A 4 -18.98 13.14 -9.97
N ALA A 5 -18.92 13.89 -11.07
CA ALA A 5 -20.04 14.02 -12.00
C ALA A 5 -20.25 12.71 -12.80
N GLU A 6 -19.18 12.05 -13.22
CA GLU A 6 -19.24 10.74 -13.89
C GLU A 6 -19.81 9.68 -12.96
N LEU A 7 -19.35 9.63 -11.73
CA LEU A 7 -19.87 8.73 -10.70
C LEU A 7 -21.36 9.01 -10.41
N GLN A 8 -21.77 10.29 -10.34
CA GLN A 8 -23.17 10.67 -10.18
C GLN A 8 -24.03 10.17 -11.36
N ASN A 9 -23.53 10.31 -12.58
CA ASN A 9 -24.23 9.84 -13.79
C ASN A 9 -24.34 8.31 -13.82
N ALA A 10 -23.33 7.59 -13.32
CA ALA A 10 -23.36 6.13 -13.23
C ALA A 10 -24.29 5.62 -12.12
N THR A 11 -24.60 6.45 -11.11
CA THR A 11 -25.40 6.05 -9.93
C THR A 11 -26.92 6.25 -10.17
N VAL A 12 -27.40 5.91 -11.37
CA VAL A 12 -28.84 5.93 -11.70
C VAL A 12 -29.55 4.71 -11.12
N ASP A 13 -28.92 3.56 -11.26
CA ASP A 13 -29.30 2.30 -10.60
C ASP A 13 -28.09 1.46 -10.21
N ALA A 14 -28.32 0.38 -9.46
CA ALA A 14 -27.24 -0.43 -8.92
C ALA A 14 -26.47 -1.22 -10.01
N ALA A 15 -27.11 -1.59 -11.11
CA ALA A 15 -26.47 -2.33 -12.18
C ALA A 15 -25.51 -1.43 -12.99
N LEU A 16 -25.95 -0.21 -13.31
CA LEU A 16 -25.10 0.78 -13.97
C LEU A 16 -23.93 1.21 -13.09
N LEU A 17 -24.17 1.41 -11.79
CA LEU A 17 -23.09 1.71 -10.85
C LEU A 17 -22.08 0.56 -10.75
N GLN A 18 -22.54 -0.68 -10.67
CA GLN A 18 -21.67 -1.85 -10.64
C GLN A 18 -20.84 -1.98 -11.93
N ASP A 19 -21.45 -1.77 -13.10
CA ASP A 19 -20.72 -1.78 -14.37
C ASP A 19 -19.66 -0.67 -14.43
N TYR A 20 -20.02 0.53 -14.01
CA TYR A 20 -19.08 1.66 -13.92
C TYR A 20 -17.91 1.34 -12.98
N LEU A 21 -18.19 0.84 -11.78
CA LEU A 21 -17.14 0.48 -10.80
C LEU A 21 -16.25 -0.65 -11.31
N SER A 22 -16.80 -1.65 -11.98
CA SER A 22 -16.02 -2.74 -12.58
C SER A 22 -14.97 -2.25 -13.59
N ASN A 23 -15.19 -1.10 -14.21
CA ASN A 23 -14.31 -0.54 -15.23
C ASN A 23 -13.46 0.65 -14.72
N ASN A 24 -13.91 1.35 -13.67
CA ASN A 24 -13.33 2.64 -13.27
C ASN A 24 -13.02 2.75 -11.76
N PHE A 25 -13.16 1.67 -10.97
CA PHE A 25 -12.98 1.73 -9.51
C PHE A 25 -11.63 2.31 -9.12
N GLU A 26 -10.57 1.93 -9.82
CA GLU A 26 -9.23 2.44 -9.52
C GLU A 26 -9.13 3.97 -9.68
N GLN A 27 -9.78 4.54 -10.68
CA GLN A 27 -9.82 6.00 -10.83
C GLN A 27 -10.58 6.66 -9.67
N VAL A 28 -11.67 6.03 -9.24
CA VAL A 28 -12.46 6.49 -8.09
C VAL A 28 -11.63 6.41 -6.80
N TYR A 29 -10.96 5.28 -6.61
CA TYR A 29 -10.11 5.05 -5.44
C TYR A 29 -8.94 6.05 -5.40
N ASP A 30 -8.18 6.15 -6.49
CA ASP A 30 -7.03 7.06 -6.59
C ASP A 30 -7.45 8.53 -6.38
N PHE A 31 -8.58 8.93 -6.94
CA PHE A 31 -9.10 10.29 -6.76
C PHE A 31 -9.31 10.63 -5.28
N PHE A 32 -9.87 9.72 -4.49
CA PHE A 32 -10.17 10.01 -3.10
C PHE A 32 -8.97 9.81 -2.16
N THR A 33 -8.09 8.87 -2.44
CA THR A 33 -6.99 8.54 -1.53
C THR A 33 -5.79 9.48 -1.64
N HIS A 34 -5.58 10.09 -2.82
CA HIS A 34 -4.43 10.98 -3.06
C HIS A 34 -4.74 12.47 -2.88
N GLN A 35 -6.01 12.86 -2.62
CA GLN A 35 -6.34 14.25 -2.35
C GLN A 35 -5.95 14.67 -0.93
N LYS A 36 -5.48 15.91 -0.79
CA LYS A 36 -5.27 16.51 0.52
C LYS A 36 -6.59 16.68 1.25
N HIS A 37 -6.55 16.60 2.57
CA HIS A 37 -7.73 16.81 3.40
C HIS A 37 -8.46 18.12 3.08
N ALA A 38 -7.72 19.20 2.86
CA ALA A 38 -8.31 20.51 2.51
C ALA A 38 -9.11 20.46 1.19
N GLU A 39 -8.68 19.71 0.19
CA GLU A 39 -9.37 19.55 -1.09
C GLU A 39 -10.64 18.65 -0.92
N LEU A 40 -10.54 17.58 -0.14
CA LEU A 40 -11.67 16.74 0.23
C LEU A 40 -12.70 17.56 1.03
N LEU A 41 -12.27 18.37 1.99
CA LEU A 41 -13.10 19.24 2.80
C LEU A 41 -13.84 20.29 1.94
N ALA A 42 -13.18 20.86 0.94
CA ALA A 42 -13.81 21.77 -0.03
C ALA A 42 -14.93 21.08 -0.84
N SER A 43 -14.87 19.76 -0.97
CA SER A 43 -15.87 18.94 -1.66
C SER A 43 -16.88 18.28 -0.71
N ARG A 44 -16.79 18.51 0.59
CA ARG A 44 -17.54 17.84 1.65
C ARG A 44 -19.05 17.83 1.41
N ASP A 45 -19.64 18.99 1.12
CA ASP A 45 -21.09 19.10 0.93
C ASP A 45 -21.58 18.37 -0.33
N LYS A 46 -20.78 18.38 -1.40
CA LYS A 46 -21.07 17.65 -2.64
C LYS A 46 -21.00 16.14 -2.40
N LEU A 47 -20.00 15.67 -1.70
CA LEU A 47 -19.83 14.26 -1.34
C LEU A 47 -20.96 13.79 -0.42
N ASN A 48 -21.25 14.56 0.63
CA ASN A 48 -22.37 14.26 1.53
C ASN A 48 -23.69 14.14 0.77
N ARG A 49 -23.97 15.11 -0.11
CA ARG A 49 -25.18 15.10 -0.95
C ARG A 49 -25.20 13.90 -1.89
N TYR A 50 -24.08 13.60 -2.56
CA TYR A 50 -23.96 12.44 -3.43
C TYR A 50 -24.30 11.14 -2.69
N ILE A 51 -23.67 10.89 -1.55
CA ILE A 51 -23.87 9.64 -0.81
C ILE A 51 -25.29 9.54 -0.27
N GLN A 52 -25.85 10.63 0.25
CA GLN A 52 -27.22 10.62 0.81
C GLN A 52 -28.29 10.44 -0.27
N LEU A 53 -28.22 11.17 -1.38
CA LEU A 53 -29.21 11.07 -2.46
C LEU A 53 -29.19 9.70 -3.14
N ASN A 54 -28.03 9.08 -3.23
CA ASN A 54 -27.84 7.80 -3.89
C ASN A 54 -27.85 6.61 -2.93
N ARG A 55 -28.21 6.83 -1.64
CA ARG A 55 -28.23 5.80 -0.61
C ARG A 55 -28.89 4.51 -1.06
N ASN A 56 -30.07 4.60 -1.66
CA ASN A 56 -30.84 3.41 -2.06
C ASN A 56 -30.18 2.63 -3.20
N VAL A 57 -29.40 3.26 -4.05
CA VAL A 57 -28.63 2.62 -5.13
C VAL A 57 -27.38 1.96 -4.53
N ILE A 58 -26.63 2.69 -3.73
CA ILE A 58 -25.39 2.21 -3.09
C ILE A 58 -25.67 0.98 -2.22
N LEU A 59 -26.73 1.01 -1.40
CA LEU A 59 -27.08 -0.12 -0.51
C LEU A 59 -27.64 -1.35 -1.26
N LYS A 60 -27.95 -1.24 -2.56
CA LYS A 60 -28.31 -2.38 -3.41
C LYS A 60 -27.13 -3.06 -4.07
N LEU A 61 -25.93 -2.49 -3.98
CA LEU A 61 -24.72 -3.14 -4.51
C LEU A 61 -24.52 -4.51 -3.83
N ASN A 62 -24.14 -5.49 -4.64
CA ASN A 62 -23.83 -6.82 -4.12
C ASN A 62 -22.47 -6.81 -3.41
N ILE A 63 -22.46 -6.91 -2.08
CA ILE A 63 -21.24 -6.88 -1.26
C ILE A 63 -20.40 -8.18 -1.32
N THR A 64 -20.89 -9.24 -1.99
CA THR A 64 -20.05 -10.41 -2.29
C THR A 64 -19.08 -10.14 -3.44
N ASP A 65 -19.37 -9.11 -4.25
CA ASP A 65 -18.43 -8.58 -5.22
C ASP A 65 -17.39 -7.69 -4.53
N LYS A 66 -16.10 -8.00 -4.75
CA LYS A 66 -14.99 -7.31 -4.07
C LYS A 66 -14.90 -5.83 -4.42
N THR A 67 -15.20 -5.46 -5.66
CA THR A 67 -15.16 -4.07 -6.12
C THR A 67 -16.25 -3.24 -5.47
N ASN A 68 -17.48 -3.78 -5.40
CA ASN A 68 -18.59 -3.14 -4.71
C ASN A 68 -18.31 -2.95 -3.22
N LEU A 69 -17.77 -3.99 -2.57
CA LEU A 69 -17.38 -3.93 -1.17
C LEU A 69 -16.28 -2.88 -0.94
N ALA A 70 -15.26 -2.85 -1.79
CA ALA A 70 -14.19 -1.87 -1.74
C ALA A 70 -14.71 -0.44 -1.92
N PHE A 71 -15.69 -0.22 -2.80
CA PHE A 71 -16.32 1.08 -2.96
C PHE A 71 -17.10 1.52 -1.70
N ILE A 72 -17.87 0.62 -1.08
CA ILE A 72 -18.57 0.93 0.17
C ILE A 72 -17.57 1.23 1.30
N SER A 73 -16.47 0.48 1.39
CA SER A 73 -15.40 0.72 2.36
C SER A 73 -14.72 2.07 2.13
N LEU A 74 -14.47 2.44 0.87
CA LEU A 74 -13.93 3.76 0.51
C LEU A 74 -14.88 4.90 0.94
N LEU A 75 -16.19 4.75 0.72
CA LEU A 75 -17.16 5.74 1.16
C LEU A 75 -17.24 5.85 2.69
N LEU A 76 -17.03 4.75 3.42
CA LEU A 76 -16.90 4.77 4.89
C LEU A 76 -15.66 5.55 5.33
N ASP A 77 -14.50 5.27 4.72
CA ASP A 77 -13.24 5.96 5.03
C ASP A 77 -13.36 7.48 4.78
N ILE A 78 -13.94 7.88 3.65
CA ILE A 78 -14.20 9.30 3.33
C ILE A 78 -15.18 9.92 4.32
N SER A 79 -16.23 9.17 4.68
CA SER A 79 -17.24 9.66 5.63
C SER A 79 -16.64 9.85 7.01
N GLU A 80 -15.71 9.00 7.43
CA GLU A 80 -14.94 9.14 8.66
C GLU A 80 -14.04 10.38 8.60
N GLU A 81 -13.21 10.50 7.56
CA GLU A 81 -12.24 11.60 7.41
C GLU A 81 -12.92 12.98 7.40
N LEU A 82 -14.08 13.08 6.76
CA LEU A 82 -14.83 14.33 6.62
C LEU A 82 -15.91 14.54 7.71
N GLY A 83 -16.05 13.62 8.67
CA GLY A 83 -17.07 13.70 9.71
C GLY A 83 -18.50 13.69 9.15
N LEU A 84 -18.77 12.88 8.11
CA LEU A 84 -20.09 12.74 7.51
C LEU A 84 -20.91 11.71 8.29
N LEU A 85 -21.54 12.12 9.39
CA LEU A 85 -22.17 11.22 10.35
C LEU A 85 -23.26 10.34 9.74
N ALA A 86 -24.20 10.92 8.99
CA ALA A 86 -25.32 10.17 8.42
C ALA A 86 -24.84 9.17 7.33
N PRO A 87 -24.00 9.55 6.37
CA PRO A 87 -23.36 8.60 5.46
C PRO A 87 -22.62 7.45 6.18
N PHE A 88 -21.77 7.77 7.12
CA PHE A 88 -21.03 6.76 7.88
C PHE A 88 -21.99 5.78 8.58
N GLN A 89 -22.99 6.28 9.29
CA GLN A 89 -23.92 5.46 10.06
C GLN A 89 -24.66 4.46 9.15
N PHE A 90 -25.29 4.92 8.05
CA PHE A 90 -26.10 3.99 7.26
C PHE A 90 -25.25 2.98 6.45
N LEU A 91 -24.03 3.35 6.04
CA LEU A 91 -23.10 2.41 5.40
C LEU A 91 -22.59 1.37 6.39
N PHE A 92 -22.23 1.80 7.59
CA PHE A 92 -21.80 0.92 8.69
C PHE A 92 -22.89 -0.08 9.09
N ASP A 93 -24.13 0.44 9.31
CA ASP A 93 -25.29 -0.39 9.64
C ASP A 93 -25.63 -1.39 8.52
N HIS A 94 -25.44 -1.01 7.27
CA HIS A 94 -25.64 -1.91 6.13
C HIS A 94 -24.67 -3.08 6.15
N LEU A 95 -23.37 -2.84 6.34
CA LEU A 95 -22.38 -3.91 6.41
C LEU A 95 -22.64 -4.81 7.61
N LYS A 96 -22.94 -4.23 8.77
CA LYS A 96 -23.30 -4.96 9.99
C LYS A 96 -24.53 -5.84 9.81
N GLY A 97 -25.58 -5.32 9.14
CA GLY A 97 -26.82 -6.06 8.86
C GLY A 97 -26.67 -7.19 7.82
N LYS A 98 -25.54 -7.26 7.13
CA LYS A 98 -25.17 -8.33 6.18
C LYS A 98 -24.18 -9.34 6.76
N ASP A 99 -23.99 -9.35 8.08
CA ASP A 99 -23.01 -10.18 8.78
C ASP A 99 -21.57 -10.06 8.25
N TYR A 100 -21.26 -8.90 7.65
CA TYR A 100 -19.92 -8.62 7.20
C TYR A 100 -19.01 -8.36 8.41
N ASN A 101 -17.83 -9.00 8.43
CA ASN A 101 -16.86 -8.80 9.50
C ASN A 101 -16.21 -7.42 9.36
N ILE A 102 -16.80 -6.41 10.01
CA ILE A 102 -16.27 -5.04 10.03
C ILE A 102 -14.97 -5.03 10.82
N GLY A 103 -13.92 -4.47 10.22
CA GLY A 103 -12.60 -4.33 10.85
C GLY A 103 -12.64 -3.49 12.14
N GLU A 104 -11.70 -3.76 13.04
CA GLU A 104 -11.66 -3.14 14.38
C GLU A 104 -11.49 -1.61 14.29
N ARG A 105 -10.74 -1.11 13.32
CA ARG A 105 -10.61 0.33 13.06
C ARG A 105 -11.95 1.02 12.79
N LEU A 106 -12.79 0.44 11.93
CA LEU A 106 -14.11 1.00 11.64
C LEU A 106 -15.07 0.89 12.85
N LYS A 107 -14.89 -0.12 13.70
CA LYS A 107 -15.59 -0.20 14.99
C LYS A 107 -15.18 0.95 15.91
N ALA A 108 -13.87 1.25 16.00
CA ALA A 108 -13.38 2.44 16.71
C ALA A 108 -14.00 3.72 16.15
N ALA A 109 -14.00 3.91 14.83
CA ALA A 109 -14.61 5.06 14.17
C ALA A 109 -16.11 5.18 14.51
N SER A 110 -16.85 4.08 14.54
CA SER A 110 -18.27 4.09 14.89
C SER A 110 -18.53 4.60 16.30
N LEU A 111 -17.62 4.37 17.23
CA LEU A 111 -17.78 4.81 18.64
C LEU A 111 -17.71 6.33 18.80
N TYR A 112 -16.98 7.05 17.95
CA TYR A 112 -16.92 8.51 18.04
C TYR A 112 -17.73 9.25 16.97
N LEU A 113 -18.28 8.53 15.99
CA LEU A 113 -19.14 9.13 14.97
C LEU A 113 -20.63 8.86 15.22
N ILE A 114 -20.99 7.70 15.79
CA ILE A 114 -22.40 7.31 15.94
C ILE A 114 -22.89 7.56 17.36
N GLY A 115 -23.98 8.31 17.47
CA GLY A 115 -24.65 8.54 18.76
C GLY A 115 -23.85 9.35 19.76
N VAL A 116 -22.91 10.16 19.31
CA VAL A 116 -22.14 11.09 20.13
C VAL A 116 -22.79 12.47 20.06
N ARG A 117 -23.07 13.08 21.20
CA ARG A 117 -23.75 14.38 21.31
C ARG A 117 -22.96 15.39 22.13
N THR A 118 -22.18 14.94 23.09
CA THR A 118 -21.43 15.77 24.03
C THR A 118 -19.95 15.41 24.04
N VAL A 119 -19.12 16.31 24.55
CA VAL A 119 -17.69 16.03 24.74
C VAL A 119 -17.45 14.89 25.74
N ASP A 120 -18.33 14.74 26.72
CA ASP A 120 -18.26 13.66 27.71
C ASP A 120 -18.52 12.28 27.06
N ASP A 121 -19.33 12.21 26.00
CA ASP A 121 -19.49 10.99 25.20
C ASP A 121 -18.15 10.57 24.56
N TYR A 122 -17.39 11.52 24.03
CA TYR A 122 -16.04 11.24 23.46
C TYR A 122 -15.08 10.75 24.55
N LEU A 123 -15.06 11.40 25.69
CA LEU A 123 -14.16 11.06 26.80
C LEU A 123 -14.51 9.71 27.44
N SER A 124 -15.80 9.41 27.61
CA SER A 124 -16.25 8.14 28.18
C SER A 124 -15.97 6.93 27.28
N ARG A 125 -15.90 7.14 25.96
CA ARG A 125 -15.62 6.08 24.99
C ARG A 125 -14.14 5.92 24.66
N TYR A 126 -13.27 6.74 25.24
CA TYR A 126 -11.83 6.74 24.98
C TYR A 126 -11.20 5.34 25.00
N GLU A 127 -11.35 4.62 26.12
CA GLU A 127 -10.75 3.29 26.28
C GLU A 127 -11.26 2.29 25.23
N ALA A 128 -12.58 2.29 24.95
CA ALA A 128 -13.15 1.41 23.95
C ALA A 128 -12.61 1.72 22.54
N ILE A 129 -12.49 3.01 22.17
CA ILE A 129 -11.93 3.45 20.90
C ILE A 129 -10.47 2.97 20.78
N TYR A 130 -9.65 3.20 21.80
CA TYR A 130 -8.23 2.89 21.77
C TYR A 130 -7.97 1.38 21.82
N ASN A 131 -8.77 0.61 22.55
CA ASN A 131 -8.69 -0.86 22.52
C ASN A 131 -8.99 -1.42 21.13
N HIS A 132 -10.01 -0.89 20.44
CA HIS A 132 -10.28 -1.29 19.05
C HIS A 132 -9.15 -0.89 18.10
N LEU A 133 -8.54 0.29 18.26
CA LEU A 133 -7.38 0.72 17.46
C LEU A 133 -6.16 -0.14 17.72
N GLN A 134 -5.90 -0.52 18.98
CA GLN A 134 -4.80 -1.43 19.34
C GLN A 134 -5.01 -2.80 18.70
N LEU A 135 -6.22 -3.36 18.83
CA LEU A 135 -6.54 -4.65 18.22
C LEU A 135 -6.41 -4.61 16.69
N SER A 136 -6.85 -3.51 16.04
CA SER A 136 -6.63 -3.31 14.61
C SER A 136 -5.15 -3.24 14.26
N SER A 137 -4.35 -2.54 15.05
CA SER A 137 -2.89 -2.46 14.86
C SER A 137 -2.18 -3.80 14.97
N GLU A 138 -2.69 -4.72 15.80
CA GLU A 138 -2.12 -6.05 16.03
C GLU A 138 -2.59 -7.09 15.01
N THR A 139 -3.83 -7.01 14.55
CA THR A 139 -4.47 -8.07 13.75
C THR A 139 -4.58 -7.73 12.27
N GLU A 140 -4.66 -6.46 11.95
CA GLU A 140 -4.79 -5.96 10.58
C GLU A 140 -3.42 -5.44 10.11
N GLU A 141 -2.50 -6.36 9.79
CA GLU A 141 -1.05 -6.15 9.65
C GLU A 141 -0.60 -4.94 8.82
N ASP A 142 -1.41 -4.40 7.91
CA ASP A 142 -1.00 -3.28 7.04
C ASP A 142 -1.91 -2.03 7.17
N ASN A 143 -2.59 -1.89 8.30
CA ASN A 143 -3.54 -0.79 8.50
C ASN A 143 -3.02 0.29 9.47
N THR A 144 -1.71 0.32 9.77
CA THR A 144 -1.14 1.27 10.74
C THR A 144 -1.44 2.71 10.37
N ASP A 145 -1.27 3.08 9.09
CA ASP A 145 -1.53 4.45 8.62
C ASP A 145 -3.00 4.82 8.81
N LYS A 146 -3.92 3.90 8.54
CA LYS A 146 -5.35 4.11 8.75
C LYS A 146 -5.73 4.11 10.22
N VAL A 147 -5.07 3.31 11.07
CA VAL A 147 -5.24 3.35 12.53
C VAL A 147 -4.83 4.71 13.07
N LEU A 148 -3.66 5.22 12.64
CA LEU A 148 -3.16 6.54 13.03
C LEU A 148 -4.06 7.66 12.47
N MET A 149 -4.54 7.52 11.23
CA MET A 149 -5.52 8.45 10.65
C MET A 149 -6.80 8.51 11.48
N THR A 150 -7.38 7.37 11.85
CA THR A 150 -8.59 7.31 12.70
C THR A 150 -8.37 7.94 14.07
N MET A 151 -7.22 7.68 14.70
CA MET A 151 -6.87 8.31 15.98
C MET A 151 -6.72 9.83 15.84
N VAL A 152 -6.02 10.30 14.81
CA VAL A 152 -5.84 11.73 14.55
C VAL A 152 -7.18 12.41 14.22
N ASN A 153 -8.03 11.77 13.41
CA ASN A 153 -9.38 12.26 13.11
C ASN A 153 -10.24 12.37 14.36
N TYR A 154 -10.22 11.36 15.24
CA TYR A 154 -10.91 11.42 16.53
C TYR A 154 -10.47 12.64 17.33
N TYR A 155 -9.18 12.85 17.53
CA TYR A 155 -8.63 13.98 18.28
C TYR A 155 -8.95 15.33 17.63
N ALA A 156 -8.77 15.43 16.30
CA ALA A 156 -9.06 16.63 15.53
C ALA A 156 -10.55 17.01 15.60
N GLN A 157 -11.45 16.03 15.54
CA GLN A 157 -12.90 16.27 15.66
C GLN A 157 -13.30 16.77 17.05
N VAL A 158 -12.67 16.24 18.10
CA VAL A 158 -12.92 16.75 19.47
C VAL A 158 -12.48 18.22 19.57
N ILE A 159 -11.32 18.57 19.03
CA ILE A 159 -10.85 19.96 18.99
C ILE A 159 -11.81 20.84 18.17
N HIS A 160 -12.20 20.39 16.98
CA HIS A 160 -13.07 21.15 16.08
C HIS A 160 -14.46 21.41 16.70
N ASN A 161 -15.05 20.38 17.29
CA ASN A 161 -16.42 20.46 17.81
C ASN A 161 -16.52 21.15 19.17
N PHE A 162 -15.48 21.06 19.99
CA PHE A 162 -15.54 21.47 21.40
C PHE A 162 -14.44 22.45 21.83
N GLY A 163 -13.42 22.68 21.02
CA GLY A 163 -12.28 23.52 21.40
C GLY A 163 -12.65 24.96 21.75
N GLU A 164 -13.70 25.50 21.13
CA GLU A 164 -14.18 26.86 21.39
C GLU A 164 -14.86 27.01 22.76
N PHE A 165 -15.67 26.03 23.16
CA PHE A 165 -16.56 26.15 24.32
C PHE A 165 -16.21 25.21 25.48
N ASN A 166 -15.40 24.19 25.23
CA ASN A 166 -15.06 23.15 26.22
C ASN A 166 -13.54 22.84 26.17
N ALA A 167 -12.69 23.84 26.10
CA ALA A 167 -11.24 23.71 26.01
C ALA A 167 -10.66 22.82 27.14
N GLU A 168 -11.20 22.91 28.35
CA GLU A 168 -10.78 22.08 29.49
C GLU A 168 -10.91 20.58 29.21
N LYS A 169 -12.01 20.18 28.52
CA LYS A 169 -12.24 18.80 28.14
C LYS A 169 -11.29 18.31 27.01
N VAL A 170 -10.91 19.21 26.14
CA VAL A 170 -9.87 18.93 25.12
C VAL A 170 -8.52 18.71 25.81
N PHE A 171 -8.17 19.53 26.81
CA PHE A 171 -6.98 19.31 27.64
C PHE A 171 -7.05 18.00 28.41
N GLU A 172 -8.22 17.62 28.93
CA GLU A 172 -8.43 16.34 29.63
C GLU A 172 -8.16 15.16 28.66
N LEU A 173 -8.68 15.21 27.43
CA LEU A 173 -8.41 14.19 26.41
C LEU A 173 -6.93 14.12 26.09
N LYS A 174 -6.29 15.26 25.84
CA LYS A 174 -4.84 15.32 25.56
C LYS A 174 -4.03 14.70 26.69
N ALA A 175 -4.33 15.05 27.94
CA ALA A 175 -3.65 14.48 29.11
C ALA A 175 -3.84 12.97 29.24
N LYS A 176 -5.03 12.44 28.88
CA LYS A 176 -5.26 10.98 28.82
C LYS A 176 -4.38 10.32 27.77
N ILE A 177 -4.28 10.90 26.57
CA ILE A 177 -3.43 10.36 25.50
C ILE A 177 -1.95 10.38 25.93
N GLU A 178 -1.47 11.52 26.48
CA GLU A 178 -0.09 11.65 26.95
C GLU A 178 0.22 10.66 28.08
N LYS A 179 -0.75 10.39 28.96
CA LYS A 179 -0.61 9.38 29.99
C LYS A 179 -0.53 7.98 29.40
N SER A 180 -1.42 7.61 28.46
CA SER A 180 -1.37 6.29 27.81
C SER A 180 -0.05 6.07 27.04
N ILE A 181 0.56 7.15 26.48
CA ILE A 181 1.91 7.08 25.89
C ILE A 181 2.94 6.80 26.98
N SER A 182 2.94 7.54 28.09
CA SER A 182 3.95 7.34 29.15
C SER A 182 3.82 5.98 29.85
N ASP A 183 2.61 5.46 29.98
CA ASP A 183 2.34 4.16 30.57
C ASP A 183 2.54 2.97 29.61
N PHE A 184 2.92 3.24 28.34
CA PHE A 184 3.06 2.23 27.27
C PHE A 184 1.80 1.37 27.07
N GLU A 185 0.62 1.97 27.26
CA GLU A 185 -0.65 1.26 27.24
C GLU A 185 -1.03 0.79 25.82
N PHE A 186 -0.80 1.63 24.80
CA PHE A 186 -1.14 1.36 23.41
C PHE A 186 0.07 1.55 22.49
N SER A 187 0.48 0.48 21.79
CA SER A 187 1.70 0.49 20.97
C SER A 187 1.63 1.46 19.78
N PHE A 188 0.47 1.64 19.17
CA PHE A 188 0.29 2.53 18.01
C PHE A 188 0.49 4.02 18.36
N LEU A 189 0.41 4.41 19.64
CA LEU A 189 0.64 5.79 20.08
C LEU A 189 2.09 6.24 20.01
N HIS A 190 3.05 5.32 19.95
CA HIS A 190 4.48 5.64 19.90
C HIS A 190 4.97 6.01 18.50
N CYS A 191 4.08 6.51 17.64
CA CYS A 191 4.43 7.02 16.32
C CYS A 191 4.68 8.53 16.36
N LYS A 192 5.70 8.98 15.62
CA LYS A 192 6.08 10.41 15.58
C LYS A 192 4.92 11.34 15.20
N ILE A 193 4.02 10.93 14.31
CA ILE A 193 2.86 11.74 13.94
C ILE A 193 1.99 12.09 15.17
N ILE A 194 1.82 11.16 16.11
CA ILE A 194 1.02 11.41 17.32
C ILE A 194 1.69 12.46 18.20
N GLU A 195 3.01 12.36 18.39
CA GLU A 195 3.76 13.39 19.13
C GLU A 195 3.62 14.77 18.50
N ASP A 196 3.72 14.84 17.16
CA ASP A 196 3.67 16.11 16.43
C ASP A 196 2.24 16.70 16.47
N VAL A 197 1.20 15.88 16.38
CA VAL A 197 -0.20 16.29 16.53
C VAL A 197 -0.49 16.82 17.95
N LEU A 198 0.01 16.15 18.98
CA LEU A 198 -0.18 16.59 20.37
C LEU A 198 0.56 17.90 20.71
N LYS A 199 1.58 18.29 19.95
CA LYS A 199 2.29 19.59 20.10
C LYS A 199 1.51 20.76 19.49
N VAL A 200 0.48 20.51 18.69
CA VAL A 200 -0.29 21.60 18.06
C VAL A 200 -1.03 22.39 19.15
N ASP A 201 -0.82 23.71 19.16
CA ASP A 201 -1.57 24.61 20.04
C ASP A 201 -3.00 24.79 19.48
N PHE A 202 -3.99 24.48 20.31
CA PHE A 202 -5.41 24.56 19.94
C PHE A 202 -6.16 25.77 20.57
N LYS A 203 -5.45 26.81 21.01
CA LYS A 203 -6.08 28.09 21.41
C LYS A 203 -6.94 28.68 20.30
N ASP A 204 -6.45 28.59 19.06
CA ASP A 204 -7.27 28.78 17.85
C ASP A 204 -7.63 27.42 17.27
N PHE A 205 -8.79 26.90 17.66
CA PHE A 205 -9.26 25.57 17.29
C PHE A 205 -9.40 25.34 15.78
N ARG A 206 -9.72 26.38 15.00
CA ARG A 206 -9.84 26.29 13.53
C ARG A 206 -8.46 26.12 12.90
N SER A 207 -7.49 26.91 13.33
CA SER A 207 -6.11 26.79 12.91
C SER A 207 -5.49 25.44 13.34
N ALA A 208 -5.82 25.00 14.56
CA ALA A 208 -5.36 23.70 15.07
C ALA A 208 -5.87 22.54 14.22
N TYR A 209 -7.17 22.53 13.91
CA TYR A 209 -7.77 21.52 13.04
C TYR A 209 -7.05 21.42 11.68
N ALA A 210 -6.85 22.58 11.01
CA ALA A 210 -6.14 22.62 9.74
C ALA A 210 -4.68 22.15 9.84
N LYS A 211 -3.96 22.52 10.91
CA LYS A 211 -2.58 22.09 11.15
C LYS A 211 -2.47 20.59 11.41
N ILE A 212 -3.38 20.03 12.19
CA ILE A 212 -3.42 18.59 12.47
C ILE A 212 -3.61 17.81 11.17
N HIS A 213 -4.55 18.23 10.33
CA HIS A 213 -4.76 17.55 9.04
C HIS A 213 -3.62 17.78 8.05
N ALA A 214 -2.93 18.92 8.08
CA ALA A 214 -1.71 19.12 7.29
C ALA A 214 -0.57 18.18 7.72
N LEU A 215 -0.41 17.93 9.03
CA LEU A 215 0.52 16.92 9.54
C LEU A 215 0.13 15.52 9.08
N LEU A 216 -1.16 15.20 9.10
CA LEU A 216 -1.69 13.93 8.64
C LEU A 216 -1.49 13.75 7.12
N ASP A 217 -1.76 14.78 6.31
CA ASP A 217 -1.50 14.75 4.86
C ASP A 217 -0.03 14.50 4.54
N SER A 218 0.87 15.14 5.29
CA SER A 218 2.32 14.91 5.16
C SER A 218 2.71 13.48 5.54
N PHE A 219 2.14 12.96 6.63
CA PHE A 219 2.36 11.59 7.07
C PHE A 219 1.86 10.56 6.04
N LEU A 220 0.69 10.80 5.44
CA LEU A 220 0.10 9.94 4.40
C LEU A 220 0.73 10.16 3.00
N GLY A 221 1.75 11.01 2.89
CA GLY A 221 2.42 11.28 1.61
C GLY A 221 1.60 12.12 0.62
N ARG A 222 0.52 12.74 1.05
CA ARG A 222 -0.32 13.59 0.20
C ARG A 222 0.34 14.94 -0.15
N ASP A 223 1.42 15.32 0.57
CA ASP A 223 2.20 16.57 0.39
C ASP A 223 3.51 16.38 -0.34
N VAL A 224 3.86 15.19 -0.78
CA VAL A 224 5.20 14.87 -1.27
C VAL A 224 5.55 15.74 -2.48
N VAL A 225 6.43 16.71 -2.27
CA VAL A 225 7.25 17.27 -3.34
C VAL A 225 8.13 16.14 -3.86
N LYS A 226 7.87 15.68 -5.08
CA LYS A 226 8.61 14.55 -5.67
C LYS A 226 10.11 14.84 -5.63
N PRO A 227 10.94 13.97 -5.04
CA PRO A 227 12.38 14.22 -4.98
C PRO A 227 12.97 14.32 -6.38
N ALA A 228 14.10 15.02 -6.50
CA ALA A 228 14.86 15.05 -7.74
C ALA A 228 15.48 13.66 -7.98
N TYR A 229 14.92 12.91 -8.93
CA TYR A 229 15.37 11.57 -9.24
C TYR A 229 16.65 11.59 -10.08
N LYS A 230 17.55 10.63 -9.78
CA LYS A 230 18.80 10.48 -10.53
C LYS A 230 18.55 9.75 -11.85
N LYS A 231 19.21 10.26 -12.91
CA LYS A 231 19.12 9.65 -14.25
C LYS A 231 20.30 8.71 -14.59
N GLU A 232 21.31 8.68 -13.71
CA GLU A 232 22.50 7.86 -13.91
C GLU A 232 22.28 6.42 -13.47
N PHE A 233 23.07 5.50 -13.98
CA PHE A 233 23.12 4.11 -13.51
C PHE A 233 23.61 4.06 -12.06
N LEU A 234 22.82 3.43 -11.19
CA LEU A 234 23.08 3.33 -9.77
C LEU A 234 23.62 1.94 -9.42
N LEU A 235 24.83 1.88 -8.87
CA LEU A 235 25.48 0.65 -8.39
C LEU A 235 26.14 0.93 -7.04
N GLU A 236 25.98 0.02 -6.09
CA GLU A 236 26.73 0.09 -4.83
C GLU A 236 28.18 -0.36 -5.06
N THR A 237 29.12 0.48 -4.64
CA THR A 237 30.55 0.24 -4.78
C THR A 237 31.31 0.74 -3.56
N GLY A 238 32.41 0.08 -3.21
CA GLY A 238 33.33 0.54 -2.17
C GLY A 238 32.80 0.44 -0.73
N THR A 239 31.72 -0.31 -0.50
CA THR A 239 31.19 -0.57 0.82
C THR A 239 31.69 -1.90 1.37
N GLU A 240 31.69 -2.08 2.70
CA GLU A 240 31.98 -3.38 3.32
C GLU A 240 31.04 -4.48 2.78
N TYR A 241 29.81 -4.13 2.45
CA TYR A 241 28.87 -5.09 1.88
C TYR A 241 29.32 -5.65 0.52
N CYS A 242 29.98 -4.83 -0.31
CA CYS A 242 30.56 -5.30 -1.57
C CYS A 242 31.59 -6.41 -1.34
N ASP A 243 32.43 -6.28 -0.30
CA ASP A 243 33.43 -7.28 0.02
C ASP A 243 32.80 -8.56 0.59
N LEU A 244 31.73 -8.45 1.36
CA LEU A 244 31.00 -9.57 1.93
C LEU A 244 30.28 -10.38 0.86
N ILE A 245 29.57 -9.70 -0.04
CA ILE A 245 28.76 -10.36 -1.07
C ILE A 245 29.64 -11.05 -2.13
N ALA A 246 30.83 -10.52 -2.40
CA ALA A 246 31.79 -11.14 -3.32
C ALA A 246 32.32 -12.50 -2.85
N ARG A 247 32.10 -12.85 -1.58
CA ARG A 247 32.61 -14.09 -0.95
C ARG A 247 31.56 -15.16 -0.74
N VAL A 248 30.32 -14.93 -1.18
CA VAL A 248 29.20 -15.87 -1.00
C VAL A 248 28.74 -16.41 -2.35
N GLU A 249 28.12 -17.59 -2.30
CA GLU A 249 27.48 -18.16 -3.49
C GLU A 249 26.34 -17.27 -3.99
N PRO A 250 26.09 -17.22 -5.31
CA PRO A 250 25.03 -16.44 -5.91
C PRO A 250 23.67 -17.11 -5.71
N ASP A 251 23.25 -17.25 -4.46
CA ASP A 251 21.94 -17.73 -4.07
C ASP A 251 21.28 -16.77 -3.05
N PHE A 252 19.97 -16.78 -3.03
CA PHE A 252 19.21 -15.87 -2.17
C PHE A 252 19.51 -16.05 -0.68
N LYS A 253 19.66 -17.30 -0.23
CA LYS A 253 19.85 -17.60 1.19
C LYS A 253 21.20 -17.10 1.70
N SER A 254 22.26 -17.29 0.92
CA SER A 254 23.63 -16.83 1.22
C SER A 254 23.67 -15.31 1.29
N ILE A 255 23.10 -14.62 0.32
CA ILE A 255 23.02 -13.15 0.30
C ILE A 255 22.20 -12.64 1.50
N ARG A 256 21.02 -13.23 1.74
CA ARG A 256 20.18 -12.87 2.90
C ARG A 256 20.94 -13.05 4.25
N LYS A 257 21.74 -14.11 4.36
CA LYS A 257 22.50 -14.40 5.58
C LYS A 257 23.46 -13.27 5.95
N ILE A 258 24.04 -12.56 4.99
CA ILE A 258 24.87 -11.38 5.25
C ILE A 258 24.03 -10.32 6.00
N SER A 259 22.87 -9.99 5.44
CA SER A 259 21.97 -8.99 6.04
C SER A 259 21.46 -9.40 7.42
N VAL A 260 21.13 -10.68 7.61
CA VAL A 260 20.74 -11.23 8.93
C VAL A 260 21.86 -11.05 9.95
N ASN A 261 23.07 -11.43 9.61
CA ASN A 261 24.23 -11.31 10.51
C ASN A 261 24.51 -9.83 10.88
N LYS A 262 24.45 -8.93 9.87
CA LYS A 262 24.65 -7.49 10.11
C LYS A 262 23.55 -6.91 10.98
N TYR A 263 22.28 -7.24 10.73
CA TYR A 263 21.15 -6.76 11.53
C TYR A 263 21.23 -7.26 12.98
N GLN A 264 21.66 -8.50 13.23
CA GLN A 264 21.82 -9.03 14.56
C GLN A 264 22.85 -8.27 15.41
N LEU A 265 23.88 -7.69 14.78
CA LEU A 265 24.87 -6.85 15.47
C LEU A 265 24.29 -5.47 15.85
N ILE A 266 23.36 -4.96 15.07
CA ILE A 266 22.78 -3.61 15.23
C ILE A 266 21.54 -3.65 16.11
N LYS A 267 20.71 -4.68 15.97
CA LYS A 267 19.39 -4.99 16.55
C LYS A 267 18.79 -3.87 17.41
N ALA A 268 18.23 -2.86 16.74
CA ALA A 268 17.50 -1.77 17.36
C ALA A 268 16.05 -1.77 16.89
N ASP A 269 15.10 -1.84 17.81
CA ASP A 269 13.66 -1.81 17.51
C ASP A 269 13.28 -0.55 16.73
N ALA A 270 13.95 0.59 16.99
CA ALA A 270 13.77 1.82 16.24
C ALA A 270 14.04 1.65 14.73
N ILE A 271 15.04 0.83 14.33
CA ILE A 271 15.33 0.56 12.92
C ILE A 271 14.22 -0.29 12.30
N PHE A 272 13.76 -1.33 12.98
CA PHE A 272 12.63 -2.14 12.51
C PHE A 272 11.36 -1.31 12.35
N ASN A 273 11.04 -0.49 13.37
CA ASN A 273 9.87 0.40 13.32
C ASN A 273 9.95 1.43 12.19
N SER A 274 11.17 1.90 11.85
CA SER A 274 11.38 2.85 10.75
C SER A 274 11.13 2.26 9.36
N LEU A 275 10.98 0.94 9.24
CA LEU A 275 10.64 0.29 7.97
C LEU A 275 9.20 0.54 7.54
N GLY A 276 8.32 1.07 8.41
CA GLY A 276 6.92 1.31 8.10
C GLY A 276 6.23 0.08 7.51
N ARG A 277 6.49 -1.10 8.11
CA ARG A 277 6.01 -2.41 7.60
C ARG A 277 6.44 -2.73 6.16
N GLY A 278 7.53 -2.12 5.70
CA GLY A 278 8.10 -2.38 4.39
C GLY A 278 7.66 -1.43 3.29
N VAL A 279 6.86 -0.40 3.59
CA VAL A 279 6.41 0.60 2.61
C VAL A 279 7.24 1.90 2.63
N THR A 280 8.04 2.13 3.67
CA THR A 280 8.89 3.32 3.77
C THR A 280 10.01 3.29 2.75
N ILE A 281 10.29 4.42 2.11
CA ILE A 281 11.48 4.60 1.26
C ILE A 281 12.71 4.53 2.15
N LEU A 282 13.51 3.48 1.99
CA LEU A 282 14.70 3.23 2.81
C LEU A 282 15.79 4.25 2.49
N THR A 283 16.48 4.74 3.52
CA THR A 283 17.46 5.84 3.39
C THR A 283 18.87 5.48 3.84
N ASN A 284 19.05 4.33 4.50
CA ASN A 284 20.32 3.92 5.03
C ASN A 284 20.51 2.40 5.05
N GLU A 285 21.75 1.96 5.20
CA GLU A 285 22.14 0.56 5.15
C GLU A 285 21.55 -0.29 6.27
N CYS A 286 21.38 0.27 7.46
CA CYS A 286 20.79 -0.46 8.59
C CYS A 286 19.34 -0.87 8.30
N GLN A 287 18.58 0.00 7.63
CA GLN A 287 17.23 -0.33 7.16
C GLN A 287 17.26 -1.43 6.07
N LEU A 288 18.26 -1.42 5.17
CA LEU A 288 18.41 -2.49 4.17
C LEU A 288 18.60 -3.86 4.85
N TYR A 289 19.46 -3.94 5.88
CA TYR A 289 19.67 -5.17 6.63
C TYR A 289 18.41 -5.61 7.40
N ALA A 290 17.76 -4.67 8.07
CA ALA A 290 16.52 -4.93 8.80
C ALA A 290 15.42 -5.45 7.88
N TYR A 291 15.24 -4.85 6.70
CA TYR A 291 14.24 -5.25 5.72
C TYR A 291 14.49 -6.68 5.20
N MET A 292 15.72 -6.98 4.76
CA MET A 292 16.09 -8.30 4.28
C MET A 292 15.97 -9.38 5.36
N ASN A 293 16.33 -9.04 6.61
CA ASN A 293 16.17 -9.93 7.75
C ASN A 293 14.69 -10.26 8.00
N SER A 294 13.83 -9.24 8.07
CA SER A 294 12.46 -9.37 8.56
C SER A 294 11.48 -9.88 7.49
N TYR A 295 11.63 -9.42 6.25
CA TYR A 295 10.69 -9.74 5.17
C TYR A 295 11.26 -10.69 4.11
N GLY A 296 12.58 -10.80 3.97
CA GLY A 296 13.23 -11.48 2.86
C GLY A 296 12.76 -12.92 2.64
N ILE A 297 12.64 -13.72 3.70
CA ILE A 297 12.24 -15.13 3.56
C ILE A 297 10.78 -15.28 3.11
N MET A 298 9.89 -14.42 3.61
CA MET A 298 8.47 -14.45 3.21
C MET A 298 8.31 -14.07 1.73
N HIS A 299 9.02 -13.04 1.27
CA HIS A 299 9.04 -12.66 -0.16
C HIS A 299 9.56 -13.81 -1.03
N TYR A 300 10.68 -14.39 -0.64
CA TYR A 300 11.27 -15.53 -1.35
C TYR A 300 10.29 -16.69 -1.53
N GLU A 301 9.65 -17.12 -0.46
CA GLU A 301 8.73 -18.26 -0.49
C GLU A 301 7.49 -17.99 -1.37
N LYS A 302 6.93 -16.77 -1.32
CA LYS A 302 5.81 -16.38 -2.18
C LYS A 302 6.21 -16.42 -3.67
N LEU A 303 7.37 -15.86 -3.99
CA LEU A 303 7.88 -15.74 -5.36
C LEU A 303 8.26 -17.10 -5.96
N ILE A 304 8.94 -17.98 -5.20
CA ILE A 304 9.27 -19.34 -5.64
C ILE A 304 8.00 -20.10 -6.04
N GLU A 305 6.94 -20.02 -5.25
CA GLU A 305 5.69 -20.70 -5.60
C GLU A 305 5.00 -20.06 -6.82
N ALA A 306 5.04 -18.75 -6.95
CA ALA A 306 4.55 -18.07 -8.15
C ALA A 306 5.33 -18.48 -9.42
N PHE A 307 6.65 -18.53 -9.35
CA PHE A 307 7.47 -18.92 -10.51
C PHE A 307 7.26 -20.38 -10.96
N LYS A 308 6.93 -21.30 -10.02
CA LYS A 308 6.60 -22.69 -10.35
C LYS A 308 5.36 -22.85 -11.23
N THR A 309 4.49 -21.87 -11.29
CA THR A 309 3.26 -21.91 -12.10
C THR A 309 3.51 -21.54 -13.55
N LEU A 310 4.67 -20.95 -13.87
CA LEU A 310 5.04 -20.58 -15.22
C LEU A 310 5.27 -21.83 -16.10
N PRO A 311 4.81 -21.82 -17.36
CA PRO A 311 4.97 -22.98 -18.24
C PRO A 311 6.44 -23.20 -18.63
N LYS A 312 6.86 -24.46 -18.77
CA LYS A 312 8.24 -24.79 -19.14
C LYS A 312 8.72 -24.09 -20.41
N SER A 313 7.83 -23.92 -21.40
CA SER A 313 8.12 -23.22 -22.65
C SER A 313 8.51 -21.74 -22.48
N PHE A 314 8.09 -21.13 -21.37
CA PHE A 314 8.46 -19.76 -21.03
C PHE A 314 9.97 -19.62 -20.77
N PHE A 315 10.57 -20.56 -20.06
CA PHE A 315 11.99 -20.50 -19.70
C PHE A 315 12.95 -20.72 -20.90
N ALA A 316 12.44 -21.19 -22.03
CA ALA A 316 13.21 -21.30 -23.26
C ALA A 316 13.26 -19.98 -24.07
N LYS A 317 12.49 -18.97 -23.70
CA LYS A 317 12.42 -17.68 -24.38
C LYS A 317 13.49 -16.73 -23.87
N GLU A 318 14.05 -15.92 -24.77
CA GLU A 318 14.78 -14.72 -24.37
C GLU A 318 13.80 -13.72 -23.76
N ALA A 319 14.16 -13.04 -22.66
CA ALA A 319 13.26 -12.14 -21.95
C ALA A 319 13.96 -10.89 -21.41
N ASN A 320 13.18 -9.84 -21.24
CA ASN A 320 13.53 -8.69 -20.42
C ASN A 320 12.80 -8.79 -19.07
N ILE A 321 13.46 -8.42 -17.99
CA ILE A 321 12.84 -8.32 -16.66
C ILE A 321 12.60 -6.85 -16.34
N ILE A 322 11.41 -6.55 -15.81
CA ILE A 322 11.06 -5.25 -15.22
C ILE A 322 10.64 -5.51 -13.79
N ASP A 323 11.42 -5.05 -12.82
CA ASP A 323 11.18 -5.22 -11.39
C ASP A 323 10.64 -3.90 -10.84
N TRP A 324 9.33 -3.86 -10.59
CA TRP A 324 8.59 -2.66 -10.21
C TRP A 324 8.61 -2.48 -8.70
N GLY A 325 9.14 -1.36 -8.20
CA GLY A 325 9.38 -1.16 -6.78
C GLY A 325 10.32 -2.23 -6.24
N CYS A 326 11.44 -2.42 -6.91
CA CYS A 326 12.32 -3.58 -6.73
C CYS A 326 12.95 -3.67 -5.33
N GLY A 327 12.92 -2.58 -4.53
CA GLY A 327 13.66 -2.52 -3.27
C GLY A 327 15.13 -2.89 -3.49
N GLN A 328 15.55 -3.97 -2.85
CA GLN A 328 16.90 -4.54 -3.03
C GLN A 328 16.95 -5.66 -4.10
N ALA A 329 16.03 -5.64 -5.07
CA ALA A 329 15.85 -6.63 -6.14
C ALA A 329 15.54 -8.05 -5.63
N MET A 330 14.78 -8.18 -4.56
CA MET A 330 14.45 -9.51 -4.01
C MET A 330 13.70 -10.39 -5.00
N ALA A 331 12.79 -9.82 -5.80
CA ALA A 331 12.03 -10.58 -6.79
C ALA A 331 12.95 -11.07 -7.91
N SER A 332 13.80 -10.21 -8.43
CA SER A 332 14.79 -10.57 -9.47
C SER A 332 15.83 -11.58 -8.96
N MET A 333 16.36 -11.39 -7.74
CA MET A 333 17.27 -12.39 -7.13
C MET A 333 16.60 -13.75 -6.98
N THR A 334 15.37 -13.79 -6.48
CA THR A 334 14.61 -15.03 -6.33
C THR A 334 14.34 -15.70 -7.66
N TYR A 335 14.13 -14.90 -8.73
CA TYR A 335 13.96 -15.44 -10.07
C TYR A 335 15.23 -16.13 -10.59
N PHE A 336 16.39 -15.51 -10.44
CA PHE A 336 17.68 -16.13 -10.83
C PHE A 336 17.97 -17.38 -9.99
N ASP A 337 17.73 -17.33 -8.69
CA ASP A 337 17.88 -18.48 -7.79
C ASP A 337 16.96 -19.64 -8.20
N PHE A 338 15.70 -19.34 -8.54
CA PHE A 338 14.75 -20.31 -9.06
C PHE A 338 15.22 -20.95 -10.37
N LEU A 339 15.76 -20.17 -11.34
CA LEU A 339 16.33 -20.70 -12.56
C LEU A 339 17.48 -21.68 -12.27
N GLY A 340 18.33 -21.36 -11.30
CA GLY A 340 19.39 -22.25 -10.80
C GLY A 340 18.84 -23.55 -10.25
N GLN A 341 17.79 -23.48 -9.41
CA GLN A 341 17.16 -24.65 -8.80
C GLN A 341 16.55 -25.62 -9.83
N ILE A 342 15.95 -25.10 -10.89
CA ILE A 342 15.36 -25.93 -11.97
C ILE A 342 16.37 -26.29 -13.07
N GLY A 343 17.63 -25.92 -12.91
CA GLY A 343 18.71 -26.23 -13.85
C GLY A 343 18.54 -25.57 -15.23
N THR A 344 17.85 -24.43 -15.30
CA THR A 344 17.54 -23.76 -16.57
C THR A 344 18.31 -22.44 -16.69
N LYS A 345 18.85 -22.19 -17.87
CA LYS A 345 19.55 -20.94 -18.23
C LYS A 345 18.67 -20.13 -19.20
N GLN A 346 17.70 -19.39 -18.68
CA GLN A 346 16.98 -18.46 -19.52
C GLN A 346 17.86 -17.24 -19.85
N LYS A 347 17.86 -16.82 -21.12
CA LYS A 347 18.63 -15.67 -21.57
C LYS A 347 17.88 -14.37 -21.24
N ILE A 348 18.32 -13.68 -20.22
CA ILE A 348 17.82 -12.33 -19.85
C ILE A 348 18.66 -11.30 -20.60
N LYS A 349 18.00 -10.51 -21.45
CA LYS A 349 18.67 -9.49 -22.32
C LYS A 349 18.87 -8.20 -21.55
N LYS A 350 17.83 -7.74 -20.84
CA LYS A 350 17.85 -6.50 -20.10
C LYS A 350 17.07 -6.68 -18.79
N LEU A 351 17.55 -6.01 -17.76
CA LEU A 351 16.89 -5.98 -16.48
C LEU A 351 16.69 -4.51 -16.06
N THR A 352 15.44 -4.08 -15.94
CA THR A 352 15.08 -2.75 -15.51
C THR A 352 14.66 -2.79 -14.06
N LEU A 353 15.35 -2.05 -13.19
CA LEU A 353 15.11 -1.93 -11.76
C LEU A 353 14.49 -0.55 -11.47
N ILE A 354 13.31 -0.52 -10.91
CA ILE A 354 12.56 0.72 -10.62
C ILE A 354 12.38 0.82 -9.11
N GLU A 355 12.91 1.87 -8.50
CA GLU A 355 12.87 2.03 -7.04
C GLU A 355 13.13 3.50 -6.65
N PRO A 356 12.30 4.15 -5.82
CA PRO A 356 12.54 5.51 -5.35
C PRO A 356 13.71 5.64 -4.37
N SER A 357 14.02 4.59 -3.59
CA SER A 357 15.16 4.58 -2.66
C SER A 357 16.47 4.40 -3.40
N GLU A 358 17.31 5.45 -3.44
CA GLU A 358 18.64 5.39 -4.05
C GLU A 358 19.52 4.28 -3.43
N VAL A 359 19.51 4.16 -2.09
CA VAL A 359 20.34 3.16 -1.40
C VAL A 359 19.88 1.74 -1.71
N SER A 360 18.55 1.52 -1.78
CA SER A 360 17.98 0.23 -2.17
C SER A 360 18.33 -0.11 -3.63
N LEU A 361 18.18 0.84 -4.53
CA LEU A 361 18.45 0.64 -5.97
C LEU A 361 19.92 0.36 -6.26
N LYS A 362 20.83 1.03 -5.55
CA LYS A 362 22.27 0.72 -5.61
C LYS A 362 22.55 -0.71 -5.16
N ARG A 363 21.98 -1.13 -4.03
CA ARG A 363 22.07 -2.49 -3.51
C ARG A 363 21.45 -3.51 -4.46
N ALA A 364 20.31 -3.18 -5.07
CA ALA A 364 19.62 -4.01 -6.06
C ALA A 364 20.54 -4.34 -7.25
N SER A 365 21.18 -3.33 -7.83
CA SER A 365 22.12 -3.52 -8.95
C SER A 365 23.30 -4.40 -8.56
N LEU A 366 23.85 -4.23 -7.36
CA LEU A 366 24.93 -5.09 -6.84
C LEU A 366 24.45 -6.54 -6.72
N HIS A 367 23.28 -6.77 -6.15
CA HIS A 367 22.70 -8.11 -6.02
C HIS A 367 22.56 -8.80 -7.37
N ILE A 368 22.07 -8.10 -8.38
CA ILE A 368 21.92 -8.68 -9.73
C ILE A 368 23.27 -9.01 -10.36
N ARG A 369 24.30 -8.19 -10.14
CA ARG A 369 25.66 -8.45 -10.63
C ARG A 369 26.26 -9.76 -10.08
N VAL A 370 25.87 -10.16 -8.87
CA VAL A 370 26.33 -11.43 -8.27
C VAL A 370 25.73 -12.63 -9.00
N PHE A 371 24.44 -12.58 -9.36
CA PHE A 371 23.79 -13.67 -10.12
C PHE A 371 24.14 -13.66 -11.60
N ASN A 372 24.29 -12.49 -12.19
CA ASN A 372 24.58 -12.31 -13.61
C ASN A 372 25.56 -11.13 -13.81
N PRO A 373 26.88 -11.37 -13.76
CA PRO A 373 27.88 -10.31 -13.89
C PRO A 373 27.80 -9.52 -15.19
N ALA A 374 27.33 -10.15 -16.27
CA ALA A 374 27.19 -9.55 -17.60
C ALA A 374 25.81 -8.95 -17.88
N ALA A 375 24.92 -8.89 -16.87
CA ALA A 375 23.57 -8.36 -17.05
C ALA A 375 23.58 -6.91 -17.56
N ASP A 376 22.77 -6.62 -18.57
CA ASP A 376 22.44 -5.24 -18.97
C ASP A 376 21.39 -4.70 -17.99
N ILE A 377 21.84 -3.93 -16.99
CA ILE A 377 20.99 -3.39 -15.93
C ILE A 377 20.69 -1.93 -16.21
N HIS A 378 19.42 -1.60 -16.24
CA HIS A 378 18.91 -0.23 -16.28
C HIS A 378 18.25 0.13 -14.96
N THR A 379 18.72 1.21 -14.32
CA THR A 379 18.15 1.69 -13.05
C THR A 379 17.29 2.91 -13.29
N ILE A 380 16.09 2.92 -12.71
CA ILE A 380 15.16 4.05 -12.73
C ILE A 380 14.89 4.44 -11.28
N ASN A 381 15.55 5.50 -10.81
CA ASN A 381 15.38 6.00 -9.45
C ASN A 381 14.17 6.93 -9.39
N LYS A 382 12.96 6.35 -9.33
CA LYS A 382 11.68 7.07 -9.30
C LYS A 382 10.64 6.28 -8.55
N ASP A 383 9.64 6.98 -7.97
CA ASP A 383 8.37 6.35 -7.61
C ASP A 383 7.53 6.05 -8.87
N LEU A 384 6.51 5.21 -8.72
CA LEU A 384 5.71 4.74 -9.87
C LEU A 384 4.92 5.87 -10.55
N ASP A 385 4.49 6.91 -9.81
CA ASP A 385 3.76 8.04 -10.37
C ASP A 385 4.65 9.05 -11.09
N ALA A 386 5.95 9.03 -10.84
CA ALA A 386 6.91 9.89 -11.52
C ALA A 386 7.45 9.29 -12.83
N LEU A 387 7.05 8.05 -13.15
CA LEU A 387 7.48 7.37 -14.38
C LEU A 387 6.81 8.00 -15.61
N ILE A 388 7.58 8.10 -16.67
CA ILE A 388 7.14 8.59 -17.98
C ILE A 388 7.62 7.64 -19.10
N ASN A 389 7.01 7.72 -20.28
CA ASN A 389 7.35 6.83 -21.39
C ASN A 389 8.84 6.86 -21.77
N SER A 390 9.50 8.02 -21.64
CA SER A 390 10.93 8.15 -21.95
C SER A 390 11.87 7.46 -20.94
N ASP A 391 11.37 6.96 -19.83
CA ASP A 391 12.16 6.16 -18.89
C ASP A 391 12.38 4.73 -19.42
N PHE A 392 11.57 4.30 -20.38
CA PHE A 392 11.66 2.95 -20.96
C PHE A 392 12.26 2.99 -22.36
N ILE A 393 13.30 2.19 -22.54
CA ILE A 393 13.92 2.02 -23.88
C ILE A 393 13.13 0.92 -24.59
N ASN A 394 12.35 1.32 -25.60
CA ASN A 394 11.55 0.39 -26.40
C ASN A 394 12.43 -0.61 -27.17
N ASN A 395 12.33 -1.88 -26.78
CA ASN A 395 12.82 -3.02 -27.54
C ASN A 395 11.65 -3.97 -27.81
N ASN A 396 10.98 -3.77 -28.92
CA ASN A 396 9.70 -4.42 -29.26
C ASN A 396 9.81 -5.91 -29.66
N ILE A 397 10.90 -6.59 -29.37
CA ILE A 397 11.20 -7.91 -29.97
C ILE A 397 11.13 -9.06 -28.94
N TYR A 398 11.07 -8.78 -27.66
CA TYR A 398 11.27 -9.77 -26.60
C TYR A 398 10.03 -10.03 -25.74
N THR A 399 10.03 -11.17 -25.06
CA THR A 399 9.11 -11.45 -23.98
C THR A 399 9.49 -10.61 -22.76
N HIS A 400 8.51 -9.99 -22.15
CA HIS A 400 8.68 -9.19 -20.93
C HIS A 400 8.21 -9.95 -19.69
N ILE A 401 8.96 -9.85 -18.61
CA ILE A 401 8.64 -10.38 -17.29
C ILE A 401 8.46 -9.19 -16.35
N HIS A 402 7.25 -8.96 -15.90
CA HIS A 402 6.94 -7.92 -14.94
C HIS A 402 6.84 -8.53 -13.55
N LEU A 403 7.71 -8.09 -12.65
CA LEU A 403 7.74 -8.51 -11.25
C LEU A 403 7.13 -7.43 -10.38
N PHE A 404 6.08 -7.78 -9.67
CA PHE A 404 5.42 -6.95 -8.67
C PHE A 404 5.43 -7.70 -7.34
N SER A 405 6.37 -7.36 -6.47
CA SER A 405 6.50 -8.02 -5.16
C SER A 405 6.17 -7.06 -4.03
N ASN A 406 4.98 -7.20 -3.45
CA ASN A 406 4.43 -6.35 -2.39
C ASN A 406 4.37 -4.87 -2.80
N ILE A 407 3.88 -4.61 -4.00
CA ILE A 407 3.75 -3.26 -4.57
C ILE A 407 2.29 -2.95 -4.94
N LEU A 408 1.57 -3.88 -5.58
CA LEU A 408 0.22 -3.61 -6.06
C LEU A 408 -0.82 -3.45 -4.93
N ASP A 409 -0.50 -3.87 -3.73
CA ASP A 409 -1.32 -3.67 -2.53
C ASP A 409 -1.09 -2.30 -1.85
N ILE A 410 -0.07 -1.55 -2.30
CA ILE A 410 0.22 -0.19 -1.80
C ILE A 410 -0.68 0.81 -2.52
N ASP A 411 -1.36 1.69 -1.77
CA ASP A 411 -2.23 2.75 -2.28
C ASP A 411 -1.50 4.10 -2.50
N GLY A 412 -0.18 4.13 -2.35
CA GLY A 412 0.65 5.32 -2.52
C GLY A 412 0.91 5.74 -3.98
N PHE A 413 0.28 5.08 -4.99
CA PHE A 413 0.43 5.43 -6.40
C PHE A 413 -0.84 5.12 -7.21
N SER A 414 -1.00 5.77 -8.37
CA SER A 414 -2.11 5.58 -9.29
C SER A 414 -1.95 4.31 -10.12
N LEU A 415 -2.80 3.31 -9.86
CA LEU A 415 -2.82 2.07 -10.64
C LEU A 415 -3.18 2.34 -12.10
N THR A 416 -4.12 3.24 -12.35
CA THR A 416 -4.53 3.63 -13.72
C THR A 416 -3.38 4.21 -14.52
N THR A 417 -2.55 5.06 -13.90
CA THR A 417 -1.36 5.62 -14.55
C THR A 417 -0.35 4.52 -14.88
N LEU A 418 -0.09 3.61 -13.94
CA LEU A 418 0.80 2.47 -14.14
C LEU A 418 0.32 1.56 -15.27
N LEU A 419 -0.97 1.21 -15.31
CA LEU A 419 -1.56 0.36 -16.36
C LEU A 419 -1.40 0.96 -17.75
N LYS A 420 -1.68 2.26 -17.91
CA LYS A 420 -1.47 2.98 -19.18
C LYS A 420 0.01 3.02 -19.58
N LEU A 421 0.90 3.23 -18.60
CA LEU A 421 2.34 3.24 -18.85
C LEU A 421 2.82 1.88 -19.35
N ILE A 422 2.37 0.78 -18.76
CA ILE A 422 2.70 -0.58 -19.20
C ILE A 422 2.17 -0.81 -20.62
N GLU A 423 0.92 -0.50 -20.87
CA GLU A 423 0.30 -0.67 -22.19
C GLU A 423 1.02 0.09 -23.31
N CYS A 424 1.49 1.31 -23.00
CA CYS A 424 2.18 2.16 -23.99
C CYS A 424 3.63 1.73 -24.27
N ASN A 425 4.30 1.08 -23.31
CA ASN A 425 5.75 0.84 -23.41
C ASN A 425 6.16 -0.61 -23.67
N PHE A 426 5.26 -1.58 -23.48
CA PHE A 426 5.62 -3.00 -23.57
C PHE A 426 4.72 -3.73 -24.57
N SER A 427 5.17 -3.84 -25.81
CA SER A 427 4.48 -4.63 -26.83
C SER A 427 4.95 -6.09 -26.85
N GLY A 428 4.13 -7.01 -27.33
CA GLY A 428 4.47 -8.43 -27.44
C GLY A 428 3.95 -9.26 -26.27
N GLU A 429 4.65 -10.36 -25.93
CA GLU A 429 4.24 -11.22 -24.82
C GLU A 429 4.70 -10.65 -23.48
N ASN A 430 3.76 -10.39 -22.59
CA ASN A 430 4.02 -9.87 -21.26
C ASN A 430 3.56 -10.89 -20.21
N TYR A 431 4.47 -11.34 -19.37
CA TYR A 431 4.22 -12.21 -18.21
C TYR A 431 4.25 -11.37 -16.94
N PHE A 432 3.22 -11.48 -16.16
CA PHE A 432 3.04 -10.71 -14.92
C PHE A 432 3.08 -11.66 -13.73
N ILE A 433 3.96 -11.40 -12.79
CA ILE A 433 4.12 -12.11 -11.54
C ILE A 433 3.85 -11.12 -10.42
N CYS A 434 2.64 -11.17 -9.88
CA CYS A 434 2.16 -10.26 -8.86
C CYS A 434 1.97 -11.04 -7.56
N VAL A 435 2.76 -10.71 -6.55
CA VAL A 435 2.66 -11.31 -5.21
C VAL A 435 2.57 -10.21 -4.16
N SER A 436 1.65 -10.37 -3.22
CA SER A 436 1.42 -9.41 -2.12
C SER A 436 1.02 -10.17 -0.86
N PRO A 437 1.07 -9.57 0.33
CA PRO A 437 0.36 -10.12 1.48
C PRO A 437 -1.16 -10.03 1.25
N TYR A 438 -1.94 -10.89 1.89
CA TYR A 438 -3.36 -10.64 2.05
C TYR A 438 -3.54 -9.73 3.26
N ILE A 439 -3.98 -8.52 3.02
CA ILE A 439 -4.24 -7.52 4.05
C ILE A 439 -5.75 -7.48 4.33
N ASN A 440 -6.50 -7.12 3.30
CA ASN A 440 -7.96 -7.06 3.30
C ASN A 440 -8.48 -7.17 1.86
N ASP A 441 -9.80 -7.22 1.72
CA ASP A 441 -10.44 -7.36 0.40
C ASP A 441 -10.24 -6.11 -0.47
N THR A 442 -10.14 -4.91 0.11
CA THR A 442 -9.87 -3.67 -0.63
C THR A 442 -8.49 -3.70 -1.29
N ARG A 443 -7.46 -4.11 -0.57
CA ARG A 443 -6.09 -4.24 -1.12
C ARG A 443 -6.02 -5.35 -2.17
N THR A 444 -6.69 -6.47 -1.93
CA THR A 444 -6.77 -7.57 -2.90
C THR A 444 -7.51 -7.14 -4.17
N SER A 445 -8.52 -6.27 -4.08
CA SER A 445 -9.25 -5.77 -5.25
C SER A 445 -8.35 -4.97 -6.20
N ARG A 446 -7.31 -4.27 -5.71
CA ARG A 446 -6.31 -3.60 -6.58
C ARG A 446 -5.57 -4.60 -7.47
N LEU A 447 -5.16 -5.76 -6.94
CA LEU A 447 -4.54 -6.79 -7.74
C LEU A 447 -5.53 -7.38 -8.75
N ASP A 448 -6.78 -7.59 -8.35
CA ASP A 448 -7.82 -8.07 -9.26
C ASP A 448 -8.13 -7.04 -10.36
N ALA A 449 -8.16 -5.74 -10.05
CA ALA A 449 -8.32 -4.67 -11.03
C ALA A 449 -7.15 -4.63 -12.03
N PHE A 450 -5.91 -4.80 -11.54
CA PHE A 450 -4.72 -4.93 -12.39
C PHE A 450 -4.89 -6.09 -13.39
N VAL A 451 -5.28 -7.28 -12.93
CA VAL A 451 -5.53 -8.43 -13.81
C VAL A 451 -6.67 -8.15 -14.78
N ASN A 452 -7.78 -7.57 -14.32
CA ASN A 452 -8.98 -7.29 -15.12
C ASN A 452 -8.71 -6.33 -16.28
N PHE A 453 -7.78 -5.39 -16.13
CA PHE A 453 -7.34 -4.56 -17.25
C PHE A 453 -6.74 -5.39 -18.37
N PHE A 454 -5.88 -6.36 -18.03
CA PHE A 454 -5.17 -7.19 -19.00
C PHE A 454 -6.02 -8.36 -19.52
N CYS A 455 -7.04 -8.83 -18.79
CA CYS A 455 -7.86 -9.96 -19.22
C CYS A 455 -8.65 -9.66 -20.52
N LYS A 456 -8.82 -8.39 -20.86
CA LYS A 456 -9.44 -7.94 -22.12
C LYS A 456 -8.45 -7.91 -23.29
N LYS A 457 -7.15 -8.16 -23.05
CA LYS A 457 -6.11 -8.13 -24.07
C LYS A 457 -5.98 -9.47 -24.78
N LYS A 458 -5.36 -9.43 -25.97
CA LYS A 458 -5.14 -10.62 -26.79
C LYS A 458 -4.26 -11.65 -26.06
N ASP A 459 -4.54 -12.93 -26.29
CA ASP A 459 -3.78 -14.06 -25.76
C ASP A 459 -3.61 -14.06 -24.22
N PHE A 460 -4.61 -13.48 -23.51
CA PHE A 460 -4.63 -13.55 -22.05
C PHE A 460 -4.73 -15.00 -21.57
N LEU A 461 -3.91 -15.35 -20.60
CA LEU A 461 -3.93 -16.65 -19.93
C LEU A 461 -3.52 -16.51 -18.47
N SER A 462 -4.38 -16.88 -17.57
CA SER A 462 -4.08 -16.95 -16.13
C SER A 462 -3.42 -18.28 -15.80
N PHE A 463 -2.29 -18.25 -15.08
CA PHE A 463 -1.59 -19.44 -14.60
C PHE A 463 -1.89 -19.70 -13.12
N GLU A 464 -2.07 -18.65 -12.31
CA GLU A 464 -2.34 -18.77 -10.89
C GLU A 464 -3.18 -17.61 -10.38
N LYS A 465 -4.15 -17.94 -9.50
CA LYS A 465 -4.93 -16.99 -8.73
C LYS A 465 -5.18 -17.58 -7.35
N VAL A 466 -4.48 -17.06 -6.33
CA VAL A 466 -4.56 -17.54 -4.94
C VAL A 466 -4.70 -16.38 -3.98
N ASP A 467 -5.60 -16.53 -3.01
CA ASP A 467 -5.77 -15.66 -1.85
C ASP A 467 -5.70 -16.53 -0.59
N ASN A 468 -4.61 -16.44 0.17
CA ASN A 468 -4.48 -17.15 1.44
C ASN A 468 -4.43 -16.16 2.60
N ARG A 469 -5.39 -16.31 3.51
CA ARG A 469 -5.43 -15.60 4.79
C ARG A 469 -4.49 -16.29 5.81
N SER A 470 -4.32 -15.67 6.98
CA SER A 470 -3.52 -16.24 8.07
C SER A 470 -3.95 -17.68 8.38
N GLY A 471 -2.98 -18.57 8.57
CA GLY A 471 -3.21 -19.98 8.82
C GLY A 471 -3.56 -20.83 7.59
N GLN A 472 -3.71 -20.26 6.41
CA GLN A 472 -4.09 -20.97 5.17
C GLN A 472 -2.89 -21.35 4.28
N TRP A 473 -1.69 -20.89 4.61
CA TRP A 473 -0.45 -21.16 3.87
C TRP A 473 0.66 -21.55 4.85
N LYS A 474 1.87 -21.04 4.69
CA LYS A 474 3.02 -21.35 5.57
C LYS A 474 2.95 -20.51 6.84
N SER A 475 2.99 -21.15 8.00
CA SER A 475 2.86 -20.46 9.29
C SER A 475 1.64 -19.54 9.32
N ASN A 476 1.81 -18.33 9.84
CA ASN A 476 0.78 -17.30 9.86
C ASN A 476 0.90 -16.32 8.68
N TRP A 477 1.73 -16.62 7.69
CA TRP A 477 1.91 -15.74 6.54
C TRP A 477 0.69 -15.76 5.63
N THR A 478 0.39 -14.60 5.10
CA THR A 478 -0.68 -14.40 4.13
C THR A 478 -0.10 -14.19 2.73
N ARG A 479 -0.87 -14.46 1.69
CA ARG A 479 -0.47 -14.15 0.33
C ARG A 479 -1.65 -13.94 -0.60
N VAL A 480 -1.46 -13.05 -1.55
CA VAL A 480 -2.27 -12.89 -2.76
C VAL A 480 -1.33 -13.09 -3.94
N VAL A 481 -1.66 -14.01 -4.82
CA VAL A 481 -0.84 -14.33 -6.00
C VAL A 481 -1.70 -14.22 -7.26
N ARG A 482 -1.17 -13.50 -8.25
CA ARG A 482 -1.73 -13.42 -9.60
C ARG A 482 -0.59 -13.61 -10.59
N VAL A 483 -0.60 -14.74 -11.31
CA VAL A 483 0.37 -15.03 -12.37
C VAL A 483 -0.37 -15.21 -13.67
N PHE A 484 -0.07 -14.38 -14.66
CA PHE A 484 -0.75 -14.42 -15.95
C PHE A 484 0.12 -13.89 -17.07
N LYS A 485 -0.31 -14.11 -18.32
CA LYS A 485 0.26 -13.46 -19.48
C LYS A 485 -0.80 -12.73 -20.29
N ALA A 486 -0.38 -11.71 -21.00
CA ALA A 486 -1.18 -11.02 -21.99
C ALA A 486 -0.28 -10.54 -23.15
N LYS A 487 -0.84 -10.35 -24.33
CA LYS A 487 -0.15 -9.73 -25.46
C LYS A 487 -0.59 -8.28 -25.57
N LEU A 488 0.39 -7.37 -25.48
CA LEU A 488 0.19 -5.93 -25.64
C LEU A 488 0.69 -5.45 -26.97
#